data_dc80cc7ef2f938de61bb230217ef5b91
#
_entry.id   dc80cc7ef2f938de61bb230217ef5b91
#
_cell.length_a   1.000
_cell.length_b   1.000
_cell.length_c   1.000
_cell.angle_alpha   90.00
_cell.angle_beta   90.00
_cell.angle_gamma   90.00
#
_symmetry.space_group_name_H-M   'P 1'
#
loop_
_entity.id
_entity.type
_entity.pdbx_description
1 polymer ?
#
loop_
_entity_poly.entity_id
_entity_poly.type
_entity_poly.pdbx_seq_one_letter_code
_entity_poly.pdbx_strand_id
1 'polypeptide(L)'
;MYEFELINKYFSHLTKRSKSSLSLNEDVFFNKSNKLVVSVDTYVDGNHFINFKKPDLVIKKIIRSSISDLLCKSVKPKYYFLSGSGNSKVFNKNNLIKISKSLKEEQKKYNIILGGGDTVWSNKLSFTVTTIGFSNKIIYRNRSKLVRIYM
;
A
#
# COMPACT_ATOMS: atom_id res chain seq x y z
N MET A 1 17.17 -15.68 2.80
CA MET A 1 16.49 -15.22 4.03
C MET A 1 15.09 -14.76 3.62
N TYR A 2 14.07 -15.35 4.20
CA TYR A 2 12.70 -14.95 3.95
C TYR A 2 12.38 -13.62 4.65
N GLU A 3 11.42 -12.86 4.14
CA GLU A 3 11.07 -11.51 4.63
C GLU A 3 10.83 -11.48 6.14
N PHE A 4 10.03 -12.41 6.67
CA PHE A 4 9.75 -12.49 8.11
C PHE A 4 10.99 -12.76 8.96
N GLU A 5 11.94 -13.56 8.48
CA GLU A 5 13.20 -13.83 9.19
C GLU A 5 14.05 -12.55 9.26
N LEU A 6 14.10 -11.81 8.15
CA LEU A 6 14.80 -10.53 8.05
C LEU A 6 14.20 -9.52 9.02
N ILE A 7 12.88 -9.35 9.00
CA ILE A 7 12.16 -8.44 9.89
C ILE A 7 12.41 -8.79 11.36
N ASN A 8 12.24 -10.04 11.71
CA ASN A 8 12.40 -10.49 13.09
C ASN A 8 13.84 -10.32 13.59
N LYS A 9 14.83 -10.66 12.76
CA LYS A 9 16.24 -10.60 13.14
C LYS A 9 16.78 -9.18 13.27
N TYR A 10 16.42 -8.29 12.33
CA TYR A 10 17.07 -6.98 12.21
C TYR A 10 16.20 -5.79 12.60
N PHE A 11 14.87 -5.88 12.55
CA PHE A 11 14.00 -4.73 12.74
C PHE A 11 13.04 -4.83 13.92
N SER A 12 12.59 -6.02 14.34
CA SER A 12 11.57 -6.15 15.39
C SER A 12 11.97 -5.49 16.71
N HIS A 13 13.26 -5.52 17.05
CA HIS A 13 13.78 -4.91 18.28
C HIS A 13 13.61 -3.39 18.31
N LEU A 14 13.53 -2.71 17.15
CA LEU A 14 13.33 -1.27 17.05
C LEU A 14 11.92 -0.84 17.47
N THR A 15 10.97 -1.78 17.44
CA THR A 15 9.56 -1.51 17.75
C THR A 15 9.15 -1.79 19.19
N LYS A 16 10.08 -2.25 20.05
CA LYS A 16 9.80 -2.63 21.45
C LYS A 16 9.07 -1.57 22.28
N ARG A 17 9.26 -0.27 21.95
CA ARG A 17 8.62 0.85 22.63
C ARG A 17 7.31 1.30 21.99
N SER A 18 6.92 0.71 20.86
CA SER A 18 5.74 1.10 20.09
C SER A 18 4.71 -0.03 20.01
N LYS A 19 3.68 0.03 20.84
CA LYS A 19 2.53 -0.88 20.70
C LYS A 19 1.81 -0.74 19.35
N SER A 20 1.89 0.43 18.74
CA SER A 20 1.25 0.74 17.46
C SER A 20 1.89 0.04 16.27
N SER A 21 3.17 -0.34 16.36
CA SER A 21 3.90 -1.06 15.31
C SER A 21 3.54 -2.55 15.26
N LEU A 22 2.76 -3.05 16.22
CA LEU A 22 2.27 -4.44 16.28
C LEU A 22 3.39 -5.48 16.13
N SER A 23 4.58 -5.15 16.64
CA SER A 23 5.83 -5.94 16.52
C SER A 23 6.22 -6.28 15.09
N LEU A 24 5.75 -5.51 14.09
CA LEU A 24 5.91 -5.74 12.64
C LEU A 24 5.36 -7.09 12.16
N ASN A 25 4.38 -7.66 12.86
CA ASN A 25 3.73 -8.94 12.49
C ASN A 25 2.42 -8.75 11.71
N GLU A 26 2.03 -7.50 11.46
CA GLU A 26 0.83 -7.13 10.73
C GLU A 26 1.20 -6.26 9.52
N ASP A 27 0.33 -6.22 8.50
CA ASP A 27 0.53 -5.39 7.30
C ASP A 27 0.26 -3.92 7.53
N VAL A 28 -0.12 -3.54 8.76
CA VAL A 28 -0.49 -2.17 9.10
C VAL A 28 0.14 -1.73 10.41
N PHE A 29 0.43 -0.44 10.49
CA PHE A 29 0.62 0.27 11.73
C PHE A 29 -0.76 0.67 12.28
N PHE A 30 -1.00 0.50 13.59
CA PHE A 30 -2.25 0.86 14.23
C PHE A 30 -2.04 1.66 15.50
N ASN A 31 -2.25 2.97 15.45
CA ASN A 31 -2.29 3.83 16.63
C ASN A 31 -3.73 3.95 17.15
N LYS A 32 -4.04 3.17 18.20
CA LYS A 32 -5.39 3.11 18.77
C LYS A 32 -5.84 4.45 19.34
N SER A 33 -4.96 5.21 19.98
CA SER A 33 -5.29 6.51 20.60
C SER A 33 -5.75 7.52 19.56
N ASN A 34 -5.07 7.56 18.42
CA ASN A 34 -5.38 8.47 17.31
C ASN A 34 -6.31 7.81 16.27
N LYS A 35 -6.76 6.57 16.53
CA LYS A 35 -7.57 5.77 15.58
C LYS A 35 -6.91 5.58 14.22
N LEU A 36 -5.61 5.81 14.09
CA LEU A 36 -4.86 5.88 12.84
C LEU A 36 -4.39 4.48 12.43
N VAL A 37 -4.67 4.12 11.18
CA VAL A 37 -4.19 2.89 10.54
C VAL A 37 -3.43 3.26 9.27
N VAL A 38 -2.23 2.73 9.11
CA VAL A 38 -1.34 3.03 7.97
C VAL A 38 -0.76 1.73 7.42
N SER A 39 -0.73 1.60 6.09
CA SER A 39 0.01 0.56 5.36
C SER A 39 0.94 1.22 4.35
N VAL A 40 2.06 0.55 4.04
CA VAL A 40 3.04 1.01 3.04
C VAL A 40 3.46 -0.18 2.18
N ASP A 41 3.28 -0.04 0.86
CA ASP A 41 3.65 -1.05 -0.12
C ASP A 41 4.51 -0.48 -1.23
N THR A 42 5.48 -1.24 -1.69
CA THR A 42 6.32 -0.89 -2.85
C THR A 42 6.15 -1.90 -3.98
N TYR A 43 5.96 -1.38 -5.18
CA TYR A 43 5.75 -2.15 -6.41
C TYR A 43 6.87 -1.85 -7.41
N VAL A 44 7.54 -2.90 -7.87
CA VAL A 44 8.71 -2.81 -8.76
C VAL A 44 8.39 -3.47 -10.10
N ASP A 45 8.78 -2.82 -11.19
CA ASP A 45 8.68 -3.37 -12.55
C ASP A 45 9.44 -4.68 -12.69
N GLY A 46 8.87 -5.62 -13.43
CA GLY A 46 9.40 -6.97 -13.59
C GLY A 46 9.12 -7.92 -12.41
N ASN A 47 8.69 -7.41 -11.25
CA ASN A 47 8.39 -8.22 -10.07
C ASN A 47 6.89 -8.19 -9.72
N HIS A 48 6.31 -7.01 -9.53
CA HIS A 48 4.91 -6.85 -9.15
C HIS A 48 3.99 -6.61 -10.36
N PHE A 49 4.54 -6.17 -11.48
CA PHE A 49 3.89 -6.06 -12.79
C PHE A 49 4.93 -6.32 -13.89
N ILE A 50 4.50 -6.96 -14.97
CA ILE A 50 5.40 -7.48 -16.03
C ILE A 50 6.06 -6.35 -16.82
N ASN A 51 5.32 -5.26 -17.08
CA ASN A 51 5.80 -4.09 -17.81
C ASN A 51 4.84 -2.91 -17.64
N PHE A 52 5.24 -1.73 -18.13
CA PHE A 52 4.47 -0.49 -18.03
C PHE A 52 3.81 -0.05 -19.36
N LYS A 53 3.53 -0.98 -20.28
CA LYS A 53 2.87 -0.68 -21.57
C LYS A 53 1.44 -0.15 -21.40
N LYS A 54 0.76 -0.55 -20.33
CA LYS A 54 -0.58 -0.11 -19.96
C LYS A 54 -0.55 0.55 -18.58
N PRO A 55 -0.06 1.82 -18.48
CA PRO A 55 0.12 2.50 -17.19
C PRO A 55 -1.17 2.60 -16.39
N ASP A 56 -2.30 2.79 -17.07
CA ASP A 56 -3.64 2.84 -16.48
C ASP A 56 -3.97 1.58 -15.69
N LEU A 57 -3.70 0.40 -16.23
CA LEU A 57 -3.96 -0.87 -15.56
C LEU A 57 -2.98 -1.12 -14.42
N VAL A 58 -1.71 -0.77 -14.60
CA VAL A 58 -0.69 -0.91 -13.53
C VAL A 58 -1.07 -0.03 -12.35
N ILE A 59 -1.41 1.23 -12.56
CA ILE A 59 -1.83 2.14 -11.49
C ILE A 59 -3.08 1.62 -10.77
N LYS A 60 -4.09 1.15 -11.50
CA LYS A 60 -5.27 0.54 -10.87
C LYS A 60 -4.91 -0.67 -10.02
N LYS A 61 -4.02 -1.53 -10.50
CA LYS A 61 -3.55 -2.70 -9.75
C LYS A 61 -2.88 -2.28 -8.45
N ILE A 62 -1.88 -1.39 -8.49
CA ILE A 62 -1.12 -1.02 -7.29
C ILE A 62 -1.99 -0.31 -6.25
N ILE A 63 -2.90 0.60 -6.66
CA ILE A 63 -3.82 1.26 -5.73
C ILE A 63 -4.73 0.24 -5.06
N ARG A 64 -5.33 -0.67 -5.82
CA ARG A 64 -6.23 -1.70 -5.27
C ARG A 64 -5.52 -2.67 -4.34
N SER A 65 -4.30 -3.07 -4.69
CA SER A 65 -3.48 -3.92 -3.83
C SER A 65 -3.16 -3.20 -2.51
N SER A 66 -2.69 -1.95 -2.56
CA SER A 66 -2.34 -1.20 -1.35
C SER A 66 -3.53 -0.93 -0.43
N ILE A 67 -4.73 -0.63 -0.97
CA ILE A 67 -5.91 -0.43 -0.11
C ILE A 67 -6.43 -1.74 0.48
N SER A 68 -6.08 -2.89 -0.11
CA SER A 68 -6.56 -4.19 0.39
C SER A 68 -6.06 -4.49 1.79
N ASP A 69 -4.88 -4.03 2.17
CA ASP A 69 -4.34 -4.23 3.52
C ASP A 69 -5.21 -3.59 4.60
N LEU A 70 -5.68 -2.37 4.36
CA LEU A 70 -6.62 -1.73 5.28
C LEU A 70 -7.98 -2.44 5.28
N LEU A 71 -8.49 -2.81 4.10
CA LEU A 71 -9.78 -3.49 3.97
C LEU A 71 -9.77 -4.86 4.68
N CYS A 72 -8.70 -5.64 4.58
CA CYS A 72 -8.53 -6.90 5.30
C CYS A 72 -8.50 -6.71 6.84
N LYS A 73 -8.15 -5.52 7.29
CA LYS A 73 -8.24 -5.13 8.72
C LYS A 73 -9.58 -4.54 9.11
N SER A 74 -10.56 -4.55 8.20
CA SER A 74 -11.89 -3.93 8.37
C SER A 74 -11.82 -2.40 8.53
N VAL A 75 -10.85 -1.79 7.86
CA VAL A 75 -10.62 -0.33 7.88
C VAL A 75 -10.86 0.25 6.50
N LYS A 76 -11.71 1.26 6.39
CA LYS A 76 -11.92 1.98 5.13
C LYS A 76 -10.73 2.92 4.88
N PRO A 77 -10.03 2.79 3.74
CA PRO A 77 -9.00 3.74 3.36
C PRO A 77 -9.62 5.13 3.15
N LYS A 78 -8.91 6.18 3.54
CA LYS A 78 -9.35 7.57 3.40
C LYS A 78 -8.39 8.39 2.57
N TYR A 79 -7.10 8.26 2.84
CA TYR A 79 -6.04 8.96 2.12
C TYR A 79 -5.02 7.97 1.57
N TYR A 80 -4.36 8.37 0.49
CA TYR A 80 -3.16 7.67 0.02
C TYR A 80 -2.11 8.68 -0.43
N PHE A 81 -0.85 8.27 -0.33
CA PHE A 81 0.31 8.97 -0.86
C PHE A 81 0.96 8.08 -1.91
N LEU A 82 1.41 8.65 -3.01
CA LEU A 82 2.00 7.91 -4.11
C LEU A 82 3.37 8.49 -4.45
N SER A 83 4.42 7.72 -4.21
CA SER A 83 5.76 8.04 -4.69
C SER A 83 6.10 7.16 -5.88
N GLY A 84 6.77 7.73 -6.88
CA GLY A 84 7.17 7.04 -8.08
C GLY A 84 8.63 7.28 -8.44
N SER A 85 9.36 6.24 -8.81
CA SER A 85 10.67 6.37 -9.42
C SER A 85 10.65 5.85 -10.86
N GLY A 86 11.33 6.54 -11.77
CA GLY A 86 11.37 6.16 -13.17
C GLY A 86 12.11 7.19 -14.01
N ASN A 87 12.18 6.97 -15.32
CA ASN A 87 12.83 7.85 -16.27
C ASN A 87 11.83 8.54 -17.20
N SER A 88 12.32 9.38 -18.11
CA SER A 88 11.51 10.12 -19.07
C SER A 88 10.69 9.24 -20.04
N LYS A 89 11.12 7.99 -20.29
CA LYS A 89 10.36 7.04 -21.11
C LYS A 89 9.11 6.56 -20.38
N VAL A 90 9.17 6.49 -19.06
CA VAL A 90 8.06 6.10 -18.18
C VAL A 90 7.16 7.31 -17.89
N PHE A 91 7.75 8.42 -17.45
CA PHE A 91 7.03 9.64 -17.05
C PHE A 91 6.90 10.64 -18.20
N ASN A 92 6.59 10.15 -19.43
CA ASN A 92 6.24 10.99 -20.54
C ASN A 92 4.79 11.51 -20.42
N LYS A 93 4.46 12.56 -21.17
CA LYS A 93 3.15 13.23 -21.16
C LYS A 93 1.97 12.26 -21.30
N ASN A 94 2.05 11.32 -22.26
CA ASN A 94 0.96 10.39 -22.53
C ASN A 94 0.72 9.43 -21.37
N ASN A 95 1.78 8.90 -20.78
CA ASN A 95 1.69 8.03 -19.62
C ASN A 95 1.17 8.77 -18.38
N LEU A 96 1.63 10.00 -18.14
CA LEU A 96 1.16 10.83 -17.03
C LEU A 96 -0.33 11.15 -17.14
N ILE A 97 -0.86 11.39 -18.34
CA ILE A 97 -2.31 11.57 -18.58
C ILE A 97 -3.07 10.28 -18.19
N LYS A 98 -2.58 9.11 -18.62
CA LYS A 98 -3.19 7.80 -18.28
C LYS A 98 -3.14 7.52 -16.80
N ILE A 99 -1.99 7.78 -16.16
CA ILE A 99 -1.81 7.65 -14.70
C ILE A 99 -2.82 8.54 -13.97
N SER A 100 -2.86 9.83 -14.30
CA SER A 100 -3.77 10.80 -13.67
C SER A 100 -5.25 10.41 -13.82
N LYS A 101 -5.65 9.97 -15.01
CA LYS A 101 -7.02 9.47 -15.26
C LYS A 101 -7.35 8.28 -14.38
N SER A 102 -6.43 7.29 -14.30
CA SER A 102 -6.64 6.10 -13.47
C SER A 102 -6.73 6.43 -11.99
N LEU A 103 -5.87 7.31 -11.49
CA LEU A 103 -5.94 7.77 -10.11
C LEU A 103 -7.28 8.43 -9.81
N LYS A 104 -7.78 9.29 -10.71
CA LYS A 104 -9.10 9.93 -10.57
C LYS A 104 -10.24 8.89 -10.52
N GLU A 105 -10.19 7.86 -11.36
CA GLU A 105 -11.18 6.77 -11.37
C GLU A 105 -11.16 5.97 -10.07
N GLU A 106 -9.98 5.59 -9.56
CA GLU A 106 -9.84 4.85 -8.31
C GLU A 106 -10.24 5.70 -7.09
N GLN A 107 -9.90 6.99 -7.08
CA GLN A 107 -10.37 7.93 -6.04
C GLN A 107 -11.90 7.96 -5.96
N LYS A 108 -12.57 8.07 -7.11
CA LYS A 108 -14.04 8.07 -7.16
C LYS A 108 -14.61 6.72 -6.71
N LYS A 109 -14.02 5.62 -7.17
CA LYS A 109 -14.51 4.25 -6.89
C LYS A 109 -14.43 3.89 -5.42
N TYR A 110 -13.31 4.21 -4.77
CA TYR A 110 -13.05 3.80 -3.38
C TYR A 110 -13.23 4.94 -2.37
N ASN A 111 -13.64 6.12 -2.83
CA ASN A 111 -13.78 7.32 -2.00
C ASN A 111 -12.51 7.65 -1.20
N ILE A 112 -11.37 7.60 -1.88
CA ILE A 112 -10.05 7.90 -1.33
C ILE A 112 -9.50 9.19 -1.93
N ILE A 113 -8.59 9.84 -1.23
CA ILE A 113 -8.03 11.14 -1.62
C ILE A 113 -6.51 11.04 -1.69
N LEU A 114 -5.91 11.51 -2.78
CA LEU A 114 -4.46 11.67 -2.88
C LEU A 114 -4.02 12.79 -1.94
N GLY A 115 -3.21 12.44 -0.94
CA GLY A 115 -2.68 13.37 0.06
C GLY A 115 -1.34 14.00 -0.35
N GLY A 116 -0.64 13.38 -1.29
CA GLY A 116 0.68 13.84 -1.76
C GLY A 116 1.51 12.69 -2.30
N GLY A 117 2.81 12.93 -2.45
CA GLY A 117 3.74 11.92 -2.94
C GLY A 117 5.09 12.54 -3.30
N ASP A 118 5.89 11.75 -4.00
CA ASP A 118 7.21 12.16 -4.46
C ASP A 118 7.51 11.57 -5.84
N THR A 119 8.41 12.19 -6.60
CA THR A 119 8.86 11.70 -7.90
C THR A 119 10.38 11.77 -7.99
N VAL A 120 11.00 10.61 -8.20
CA VAL A 120 12.44 10.47 -8.29
C VAL A 120 12.85 9.97 -9.67
N TRP A 121 13.86 10.61 -10.27
CA TRP A 121 14.43 10.15 -11.53
C TRP A 121 15.33 8.94 -11.30
N SER A 122 15.01 7.81 -11.96
CA SER A 122 15.71 6.54 -11.83
C SER A 122 15.60 5.71 -13.11
N ASN A 123 16.58 4.85 -13.34
CA ASN A 123 16.48 3.86 -14.42
C ASN A 123 15.55 2.68 -14.06
N LYS A 124 15.19 2.51 -12.79
CA LYS A 124 14.28 1.47 -12.34
C LYS A 124 12.90 2.08 -12.04
N LEU A 125 11.86 1.48 -12.61
CA LEU A 125 10.50 1.88 -12.33
C LEU A 125 10.01 1.20 -11.06
N SER A 126 9.58 2.02 -10.11
CA SER A 126 8.85 1.55 -8.93
C SER A 126 7.83 2.58 -8.45
N PHE A 127 6.85 2.10 -7.71
CA PHE A 127 5.87 2.93 -7.03
C PHE A 127 5.76 2.50 -5.58
N THR A 128 5.70 3.46 -4.67
CA THR A 128 5.40 3.21 -3.26
C THR A 128 4.09 3.91 -2.92
N VAL A 129 3.17 3.16 -2.34
CA VAL A 129 1.87 3.67 -1.91
C VAL A 129 1.79 3.56 -0.40
N THR A 130 1.50 4.68 0.26
CA THR A 130 1.12 4.71 1.67
C THR A 130 -0.37 4.94 1.75
N THR A 131 -1.11 4.04 2.39
CA THR A 131 -2.55 4.18 2.60
C THR A 131 -2.88 4.48 4.05
N ILE A 132 -3.85 5.36 4.28
CA ILE A 132 -4.25 5.81 5.60
C ILE A 132 -5.76 5.64 5.76
N GLY A 133 -6.17 5.05 6.87
CA GLY A 133 -7.55 4.97 7.31
C GLY A 133 -7.67 5.23 8.80
N PHE A 134 -8.91 5.26 9.28
CA PHE A 134 -9.19 5.53 10.69
C PHE A 134 -10.15 4.49 11.26
N SER A 135 -9.80 3.91 12.41
CA SER A 135 -10.66 2.94 13.11
C SER A 135 -10.33 2.87 14.59
N ASN A 136 -11.34 2.55 15.40
CA ASN A 136 -11.14 2.25 16.82
C ASN A 136 -10.57 0.84 17.07
N LYS A 137 -10.66 -0.05 16.07
CA LYS A 137 -10.25 -1.46 16.14
C LYS A 137 -9.83 -1.97 14.78
N ILE A 138 -8.99 -2.99 14.76
CA ILE A 138 -8.60 -3.74 13.55
C ILE A 138 -8.81 -5.23 13.75
N ILE A 139 -8.86 -5.98 12.64
CA ILE A 139 -8.81 -7.44 12.65
C ILE A 139 -7.34 -7.87 12.57
N TYR A 140 -6.89 -8.67 13.56
CA TYR A 140 -5.54 -9.21 13.60
C TYR A 140 -5.45 -10.53 12.82
N ARG A 141 -4.30 -10.83 12.19
CA ARG A 141 -4.05 -12.09 11.45
C ARG A 141 -4.41 -13.34 12.27
N ASN A 142 -4.02 -13.39 13.53
CA ASN A 142 -4.21 -14.55 14.40
C ASN A 142 -5.66 -14.72 14.92
N ARG A 143 -6.59 -13.83 14.53
CA ARG A 143 -8.00 -13.90 14.94
C ARG A 143 -8.96 -14.24 13.80
N SER A 144 -8.45 -14.55 12.59
CA SER A 144 -9.27 -15.08 11.51
C SER A 144 -9.68 -16.51 11.86
N LYS A 145 -10.89 -16.70 12.37
CA LYS A 145 -11.50 -18.04 12.45
C LYS A 145 -11.79 -18.49 11.02
N LEU A 146 -11.28 -19.65 10.63
CA LEU A 146 -11.74 -20.35 9.43
C LEU A 146 -13.25 -20.59 9.57
N VAL A 147 -14.05 -19.82 8.86
CA VAL A 147 -15.46 -20.13 8.65
C VAL A 147 -15.48 -21.26 7.62
N ARG A 148 -15.67 -22.50 8.06
CA ARG A 148 -16.01 -23.61 7.18
C ARG A 148 -17.38 -23.28 6.57
N ILE A 149 -17.40 -22.85 5.33
CA ILE A 149 -18.61 -22.81 4.52
C ILE A 149 -18.85 -24.28 4.12
N TYR A 150 -19.81 -24.94 4.79
CA TYR A 150 -20.38 -26.19 4.29
C TYR A 150 -21.27 -25.81 3.10
N MET A 151 -20.84 -26.18 1.89
CA MET A 151 -21.72 -26.28 0.72
C MET A 151 -22.46 -27.60 0.77
#